data_3d69b07236ed8635d025c88c40afd04b
#
_entry.id   3d69b07236ed8635d025c88c40afd04b
#
_cell.length_a   1.000
_cell.length_b   1.000
_cell.length_c   1.000
_cell.angle_alpha   90.00
_cell.angle_beta   90.00
_cell.angle_gamma   90.00
#
_symmetry.space_group_name_H-M   'P 1'
#
loop_
_entity.id
_entity.type
_entity.pdbx_description
1 polymer ?
#
loop_
_entity_poly.entity_id
_entity_poly.type
_entity_poly.pdbx_seq_one_letter_code
_entity_poly.pdbx_strand_id
1 'polypeptide(L)'
;MSKAHADPAELRRFSQDLMRFSGDMRTLLGAMKSRMTTLEASWQDQEERKFAVEFEETTRAMGKFLVATEEHARFVAKKSELIEAYLRAR
;
A
#
# COMPACT_ATOMS: atom_id res chain seq x y z
N MET A 1 -21.39 -24.31 11.65
CA MET A 1 -21.10 -23.94 11.21
C MET A 1 -20.30 -23.18 11.18
N SER A 2 -19.87 -23.12 11.07
CA SER A 2 -19.28 -22.53 10.98
C SER A 2 -18.94 -21.80 10.43
N LYS A 3 -18.78 -21.52 10.42
CA LYS A 3 -18.45 -20.84 9.98
C LYS A 3 -17.69 -19.94 9.70
N ALA A 4 -17.16 -20.03 9.94
CA ALA A 4 -16.48 -18.84 9.64
C ALA A 4 -16.17 -18.81 8.18
N HIS A 5 -17.08 -18.39 7.46
CA HIS A 5 -16.96 -18.33 6.02
C HIS A 5 -16.78 -16.88 5.61
N ALA A 6 -15.91 -16.68 4.66
CA ALA A 6 -15.80 -15.38 4.02
C ALA A 6 -16.49 -15.44 2.67
N ASP A 7 -17.10 -14.36 2.27
CA ASP A 7 -17.68 -14.22 0.95
C ASP A 7 -16.56 -13.95 -0.04
N PRO A 8 -16.32 -14.84 -1.02
CA PRO A 8 -15.20 -14.64 -1.94
C PRO A 8 -15.32 -13.37 -2.77
N ALA A 9 -16.54 -12.92 -3.08
CA ALA A 9 -16.71 -11.67 -3.83
C ALA A 9 -16.27 -10.47 -2.99
N GLU A 10 -16.59 -10.49 -1.68
CA GLU A 10 -16.16 -9.44 -0.78
C GLU A 10 -14.64 -9.41 -0.63
N LEU A 11 -14.04 -10.60 -0.50
CA LEU A 11 -12.59 -10.69 -0.41
C LEU A 11 -11.93 -10.15 -1.65
N ARG A 12 -12.47 -10.48 -2.82
CA ARG A 12 -11.89 -9.99 -4.08
C ARG A 12 -11.98 -8.48 -4.16
N ARG A 13 -13.12 -7.91 -3.78
CA ARG A 13 -13.28 -6.46 -3.79
C ARG A 13 -12.30 -5.78 -2.85
N PHE A 14 -12.13 -6.34 -1.66
CA PHE A 14 -11.20 -5.78 -0.70
C PHE A 14 -9.76 -5.85 -1.22
N SER A 15 -9.40 -6.98 -1.84
CA SER A 15 -8.08 -7.12 -2.46
C SER A 15 -7.86 -6.02 -3.51
N GLN A 16 -8.85 -5.78 -4.35
CA GLN A 16 -8.76 -4.75 -5.38
C GLN A 16 -8.66 -3.36 -4.77
N ASP A 17 -9.40 -3.11 -3.69
CA ASP A 17 -9.35 -1.84 -2.99
C ASP A 17 -7.97 -1.60 -2.38
N LEU A 18 -7.37 -2.64 -1.81
CA LEU A 18 -6.02 -2.52 -1.26
C LEU A 18 -5.01 -2.18 -2.34
N MET A 19 -5.12 -2.81 -3.51
CA MET A 19 -4.20 -2.52 -4.60
C MET A 19 -4.39 -1.11 -5.14
N ARG A 20 -5.64 -0.66 -5.24
CA ARG A 20 -5.91 0.70 -5.67
C ARG A 20 -5.36 1.71 -4.67
N PHE A 21 -5.58 1.45 -3.38
CA PHE A 21 -5.05 2.30 -2.32
C PHE A 21 -3.52 2.39 -2.44
N SER A 22 -2.86 1.25 -2.61
CA SER A 22 -1.41 1.24 -2.71
C SER A 22 -0.94 2.02 -3.92
N GLY A 23 -1.59 1.84 -5.08
CA GLY A 23 -1.25 2.57 -6.28
C GLY A 23 -1.41 4.07 -6.13
N ASP A 24 -2.52 4.50 -5.54
CA ASP A 24 -2.78 5.92 -5.31
C ASP A 24 -1.75 6.51 -4.36
N MET A 25 -1.44 5.78 -3.28
CA MET A 25 -0.47 6.25 -2.31
C MET A 25 0.94 6.35 -2.91
N ARG A 26 1.31 5.39 -3.77
CA ARG A 26 2.62 5.48 -4.43
C ARG A 26 2.71 6.70 -5.33
N THR A 27 1.64 7.03 -6.02
CA THR A 27 1.59 8.22 -6.86
C THR A 27 1.75 9.49 -6.01
N LEU A 28 1.00 9.57 -4.90
CA LEU A 28 1.07 10.73 -4.02
C LEU A 28 2.44 10.84 -3.35
N LEU A 29 3.01 9.71 -2.95
CA LEU A 29 4.33 9.70 -2.34
C LEU A 29 5.40 10.17 -3.33
N GLY A 30 5.30 9.74 -4.59
CA GLY A 30 6.22 10.21 -5.62
C GLY A 30 6.11 11.71 -5.83
N ALA A 31 4.88 12.23 -5.80
CA ALA A 31 4.67 13.67 -5.94
C ALA A 31 5.30 14.44 -4.77
N MET A 32 5.17 13.92 -3.55
CA MET A 32 5.76 14.56 -2.39
C MET A 32 7.30 14.56 -2.47
N LYS A 33 7.88 13.45 -2.94
CA LYS A 33 9.34 13.39 -3.12
C LYS A 33 9.81 14.41 -4.15
N SER A 34 9.08 14.56 -5.25
CA SER A 34 9.40 15.57 -6.25
C SER A 34 9.33 16.97 -5.66
N ARG A 35 8.31 17.24 -4.85
CA ARG A 35 8.15 18.54 -4.22
C ARG A 35 9.28 18.81 -3.23
N MET A 36 9.72 17.80 -2.52
CA MET A 36 10.85 17.94 -1.63
C MET A 36 12.12 18.32 -2.41
N THR A 37 12.34 17.69 -3.56
CA THR A 37 13.48 18.02 -4.41
C THR A 37 13.42 19.48 -4.86
N THR A 38 12.24 19.95 -5.24
CA THR A 38 12.06 21.35 -5.62
C THR A 38 12.34 22.30 -4.44
N LEU A 39 11.85 21.92 -3.25
CA LEU A 39 12.05 22.73 -2.07
C LEU A 39 13.51 22.85 -1.71
N GLU A 40 14.29 21.78 -1.87
CA GLU A 40 15.72 21.78 -1.56
C GLU A 40 16.50 22.77 -2.39
N ALA A 41 15.98 23.15 -3.55
CA ALA A 41 16.67 24.12 -4.39
C ALA A 41 16.66 25.52 -3.77
N SER A 42 15.68 25.82 -2.91
CA SER A 42 15.56 27.14 -2.30
C SER A 42 15.72 27.14 -0.78
N TRP A 43 15.69 25.97 -0.16
CA TRP A 43 15.81 25.86 1.30
C TRP A 43 17.06 25.01 1.59
N GLN A 44 18.16 25.69 1.93
CA GLN A 44 19.45 25.01 2.02
C GLN A 44 20.18 25.33 3.32
N ASP A 45 19.46 25.43 4.43
CA ASP A 45 20.11 25.66 5.71
C ASP A 45 20.21 24.34 6.51
N GLN A 46 20.68 24.46 7.73
CA GLN A 46 20.92 23.30 8.57
C GLN A 46 19.62 22.60 8.95
N GLU A 47 18.55 23.36 9.12
CA GLU A 47 17.26 22.77 9.46
C GLU A 47 16.69 21.96 8.28
N GLU A 48 16.97 22.42 7.06
CA GLU A 48 16.54 21.69 5.88
C GLU A 48 17.24 20.34 5.81
N ARG A 49 18.54 20.30 6.09
CA ARG A 49 19.27 19.04 6.05
C ARG A 49 18.72 18.05 7.07
N LYS A 50 18.38 18.52 8.26
CA LYS A 50 17.76 17.68 9.29
C LYS A 50 16.40 17.18 8.85
N PHE A 51 15.59 18.09 8.30
CA PHE A 51 14.27 17.73 7.82
C PHE A 51 14.36 16.71 6.68
N ALA A 52 15.31 16.88 5.75
CA ALA A 52 15.46 15.97 4.61
C ALA A 52 15.72 14.54 5.08
N VAL A 53 16.54 14.36 6.13
CA VAL A 53 16.82 13.05 6.68
C VAL A 53 15.53 12.43 7.24
N GLU A 54 14.78 13.21 8.02
CA GLU A 54 13.54 12.73 8.62
C GLU A 54 12.48 12.41 7.55
N PHE A 55 12.43 13.24 6.53
CA PHE A 55 11.49 13.03 5.43
C PHE A 55 11.83 11.74 4.68
N GLU A 56 13.11 11.49 4.43
CA GLU A 56 13.52 10.26 3.76
C GLU A 56 13.18 9.04 4.60
N GLU A 57 13.38 9.10 5.92
CA GLU A 57 13.03 7.99 6.80
C GLU A 57 11.53 7.72 6.78
N THR A 58 10.73 8.79 6.81
CA THR A 58 9.28 8.66 6.77
C THR A 58 8.83 8.03 5.45
N THR A 59 9.35 8.51 4.33
CA THR A 59 8.95 7.99 3.02
C THR A 59 9.40 6.54 2.84
N ARG A 60 10.55 6.18 3.41
CA ARG A 60 11.00 4.78 3.37
C ARG A 60 10.06 3.88 4.17
N ALA A 61 9.62 4.35 5.35
CA ALA A 61 8.67 3.59 6.15
C ALA A 61 7.34 3.42 5.42
N MET A 62 6.89 4.47 4.73
CA MET A 62 5.66 4.37 3.96
C MET A 62 5.81 3.39 2.80
N GLY A 63 6.99 3.36 2.16
CA GLY A 63 7.25 2.39 1.11
C GLY A 63 7.12 0.97 1.61
N LYS A 64 7.67 0.69 2.78
CA LYS A 64 7.56 -0.65 3.39
C LYS A 64 6.11 -0.98 3.72
N PHE A 65 5.37 0.02 4.22
CA PHE A 65 3.95 -0.16 4.51
C PHE A 65 3.19 -0.54 3.23
N LEU A 66 3.50 0.10 2.11
CA LEU A 66 2.80 -0.19 0.86
C LEU A 66 3.15 -1.57 0.31
N VAL A 67 4.40 -2.01 0.48
CA VAL A 67 4.78 -3.38 0.11
C VAL A 67 3.95 -4.38 0.92
N ALA A 68 3.82 -4.15 2.24
CA ALA A 68 3.02 -5.03 3.09
C ALA A 68 1.56 -5.03 2.66
N THR A 69 1.03 -3.84 2.32
CA THR A 69 -0.35 -3.72 1.84
C THR A 69 -0.57 -4.54 0.58
N GLU A 70 0.38 -4.51 -0.34
CA GLU A 70 0.28 -5.26 -1.59
C GLU A 70 0.37 -6.77 -1.34
N GLU A 71 1.19 -7.18 -0.37
CA GLU A 71 1.23 -8.58 0.02
C GLU A 71 -0.09 -9.02 0.62
N HIS A 72 -0.69 -8.17 1.45
CA HIS A 72 -2.01 -8.45 2.01
C HIS A 72 -3.05 -8.58 0.91
N ALA A 73 -2.98 -7.72 -0.11
CA ALA A 73 -3.92 -7.78 -1.23
C ALA A 73 -3.81 -9.12 -1.94
N ARG A 74 -2.59 -9.59 -2.20
CA ARG A 74 -2.38 -10.87 -2.85
C ARG A 74 -2.86 -12.03 -1.98
N PHE A 75 -2.64 -11.93 -0.67
CA PHE A 75 -3.10 -12.96 0.26
C PHE A 75 -4.62 -13.06 0.23
N VAL A 76 -5.31 -11.92 0.29
CA VAL A 76 -6.78 -11.90 0.29
C VAL A 76 -7.32 -12.39 -1.06
N ALA A 77 -6.69 -12.00 -2.16
CA ALA A 77 -7.09 -12.48 -3.48
C ALA A 77 -6.95 -13.99 -3.58
N LYS A 78 -5.86 -14.54 -3.05
CA LYS A 78 -5.65 -15.98 -3.06
C LYS A 78 -6.69 -16.70 -2.23
N LYS A 79 -7.04 -16.15 -1.09
CA LYS A 79 -8.09 -16.72 -0.25
C LYS A 79 -9.41 -16.76 -1.00
N SER A 80 -9.73 -15.69 -1.72
CA SER A 80 -10.94 -15.63 -2.54
C SER A 80 -10.96 -16.77 -3.58
N GLU A 81 -9.83 -16.95 -4.27
CA GLU A 81 -9.73 -18.00 -5.29
C GLU A 81 -9.92 -19.38 -4.69
N LEU A 82 -9.34 -19.63 -3.53
CA LEU A 82 -9.45 -20.94 -2.88
C LEU A 82 -10.87 -21.23 -2.47
N ILE A 83 -11.58 -20.24 -1.96
CA ILE A 83 -12.98 -20.42 -1.57
C ILE A 83 -13.83 -20.67 -2.81
N GLU A 84 -13.62 -19.93 -3.90
CA GLU A 84 -14.38 -20.13 -5.12
C GLU A 84 -14.14 -21.50 -5.70
N ALA A 85 -12.89 -21.96 -5.69
CA ALA A 85 -12.56 -23.30 -6.18
C ALA A 85 -13.26 -24.37 -5.35
N TYR A 86 -13.28 -24.17 -4.03
CA TYR A 86 -13.96 -25.11 -3.13
C TYR A 86 -15.45 -25.16 -3.45
N LEU A 87 -16.07 -23.99 -3.63
CA LEU A 87 -17.50 -23.94 -3.89
C LEU A 87 -17.87 -24.56 -5.24
N ARG A 88 -17.02 -24.39 -6.25
CA ARG A 88 -17.26 -25.01 -7.55
C ARG A 88 -17.09 -26.53 -7.51
N ALA A 89 -16.23 -27.01 -6.64
CA ALA A 89 -15.95 -28.46 -6.55
C ALA A 89 -17.05 -29.21 -5.80
N ARG A 90 -17.97 -28.52 -5.14
CA ARG A 90 -19.09 -29.16 -4.46
C ARG A 90 -20.14 -29.63 -5.47
#